data_c0dd25c720e114f4f04b0597fcff3558
#
_entry.id   c0dd25c720e114f4f04b0597fcff3558
#
_cell.length_a   1.000
_cell.length_b   1.000
_cell.length_c   1.000
_cell.angle_alpha   90.00
_cell.angle_beta   90.00
_cell.angle_gamma   90.00
#
_symmetry.space_group_name_H-M   'P 1'
#
loop_
_entity.id
_entity.type
_entity.pdbx_description
1 polymer ?
#
loop_
_entity_poly.entity_id
_entity_poly.type
_entity_poly.pdbx_seq_one_letter_code
_entity_poly.pdbx_strand_id
1 'polypeptide(L)'
;MAQSAPSAALPVSRLIEAFNKLPGIGPKSAQRLTFYLLRAPQEEAQTLAQAILEMKEKIILCSVCQNITDSDPCAICDDGQRDHTKICVVEEPLDILALERTGSYKGLYHVLHGVISPMDGIGPDELKVRELLARLKSPGEVQEVIMATNPNLEGEATAMYLTRLIAPLGIRVTRLARGLPVGADLEYADDVTLTRALEGRQEV
;
A
#
# COMPACT_ATOMS: atom_id res chain seq x y z
N MET A 1 34.29 -26.76 -28.88
CA MET A 1 34.94 -25.93 -27.85
C MET A 1 34.05 -24.70 -27.64
N ALA A 2 33.27 -24.71 -26.60
CA ALA A 2 32.42 -23.55 -26.25
C ALA A 2 33.34 -22.47 -25.64
N GLN A 3 33.50 -21.37 -26.34
CA GLN A 3 34.17 -20.18 -25.80
C GLN A 3 33.33 -19.68 -24.64
N SER A 4 33.84 -19.84 -23.42
CA SER A 4 33.25 -19.16 -22.23
C SER A 4 33.34 -17.66 -22.48
N ALA A 5 32.17 -17.02 -22.51
CA ALA A 5 32.09 -15.54 -22.54
C ALA A 5 32.95 -14.97 -21.38
N PRO A 6 33.68 -13.86 -21.58
CA PRO A 6 34.47 -13.27 -20.51
C PRO A 6 33.57 -12.96 -19.33
N SER A 7 33.77 -13.70 -18.21
CA SER A 7 33.01 -13.49 -17.00
C SER A 7 33.44 -12.16 -16.38
N ALA A 8 32.48 -11.27 -16.11
CA ALA A 8 32.74 -10.10 -15.29
C ALA A 8 33.36 -10.53 -13.94
N ALA A 9 34.17 -9.65 -13.32
CA ALA A 9 34.71 -9.91 -11.99
C ALA A 9 33.60 -10.33 -11.03
N LEU A 10 33.83 -11.34 -10.19
CA LEU A 10 32.82 -11.93 -9.33
C LEU A 10 31.98 -10.93 -8.52
N PRO A 11 32.55 -9.86 -7.93
CA PRO A 11 31.75 -8.84 -7.24
C PRO A 11 30.78 -8.11 -8.17
N VAL A 12 31.20 -7.82 -9.41
CA VAL A 12 30.37 -7.16 -10.42
C VAL A 12 29.18 -8.05 -10.81
N SER A 13 29.45 -9.34 -11.09
CA SER A 13 28.39 -10.30 -11.42
C SER A 13 27.37 -10.45 -10.31
N ARG A 14 27.82 -10.55 -9.05
CA ARG A 14 26.93 -10.63 -7.88
C ARG A 14 26.02 -9.42 -7.74
N LEU A 15 26.52 -8.22 -7.98
CA LEU A 15 25.70 -7.00 -7.89
C LEU A 15 24.70 -6.92 -9.03
N ILE A 16 25.09 -7.32 -10.27
CA ILE A 16 24.15 -7.44 -11.39
C ILE A 16 23.02 -8.42 -11.06
N GLU A 17 23.35 -9.59 -10.52
CA GLU A 17 22.35 -10.59 -10.13
C GLU A 17 21.43 -10.08 -9.02
N ALA A 18 21.97 -9.33 -8.04
CA ALA A 18 21.17 -8.74 -6.97
C ALA A 18 20.15 -7.72 -7.52
N PHE A 19 20.59 -6.81 -8.38
CA PHE A 19 19.68 -5.88 -9.04
C PHE A 19 18.66 -6.55 -9.95
N ASN A 20 19.05 -7.60 -10.66
CA ASN A 20 18.15 -8.32 -11.57
C ASN A 20 17.02 -9.08 -10.84
N LYS A 21 17.15 -9.31 -9.51
CA LYS A 21 16.08 -9.88 -8.68
C LYS A 21 15.02 -8.87 -8.27
N LEU A 22 15.29 -7.58 -8.46
CA LEU A 22 14.33 -6.53 -8.10
C LEU A 22 13.22 -6.44 -9.17
N PRO A 23 11.94 -6.33 -8.75
CA PRO A 23 10.83 -6.22 -9.68
C PRO A 23 10.99 -5.00 -10.59
N GLY A 24 10.73 -5.17 -11.88
CA GLY A 24 10.88 -4.10 -12.88
C GLY A 24 12.31 -3.83 -13.34
N ILE A 25 13.32 -4.48 -12.77
CA ILE A 25 14.72 -4.34 -13.20
C ILE A 25 15.13 -5.52 -14.05
N GLY A 26 15.23 -5.31 -15.37
CA GLY A 26 15.74 -6.30 -16.31
C GLY A 26 17.27 -6.32 -16.40
N PRO A 27 17.86 -7.33 -17.10
CA PRO A 27 19.31 -7.53 -17.18
C PRO A 27 20.09 -6.29 -17.66
N LYS A 28 19.58 -5.54 -18.66
CA LYS A 28 20.23 -4.32 -19.16
C LYS A 28 20.26 -3.20 -18.12
N SER A 29 19.17 -3.03 -17.35
CA SER A 29 19.10 -2.05 -16.28
C SER A 29 20.00 -2.43 -15.11
N ALA A 30 20.01 -3.71 -14.70
CA ALA A 30 20.89 -4.21 -13.66
C ALA A 30 22.36 -3.98 -13.98
N GLN A 31 22.80 -4.28 -15.20
CA GLN A 31 24.15 -3.97 -15.67
C GLN A 31 24.44 -2.47 -15.60
N ARG A 32 23.54 -1.62 -16.13
CA ARG A 32 23.73 -0.18 -16.13
C ARG A 32 23.87 0.40 -14.72
N LEU A 33 23.04 -0.03 -13.79
CA LEU A 33 23.10 0.38 -12.37
C LEU A 33 24.42 -0.06 -11.73
N THR A 34 24.85 -1.29 -11.96
CA THR A 34 26.13 -1.82 -11.44
C THR A 34 27.31 -1.03 -11.96
N PHE A 35 27.37 -0.76 -13.27
CA PHE A 35 28.47 0.01 -13.84
C PHE A 35 28.43 1.49 -13.46
N TYR A 36 27.26 2.04 -13.17
CA TYR A 36 27.14 3.36 -12.57
C TYR A 36 27.80 3.40 -11.19
N LEU A 37 27.43 2.51 -10.30
CA LEU A 37 28.01 2.41 -8.95
C LEU A 37 29.50 2.09 -8.95
N LEU A 38 29.97 1.31 -9.92
CA LEU A 38 31.40 1.03 -10.05
C LEU A 38 32.23 2.30 -10.36
N ARG A 39 31.63 3.29 -11.04
CA ARG A 39 32.28 4.57 -11.39
C ARG A 39 32.01 5.68 -10.38
N ALA A 40 30.96 5.53 -9.58
CA ALA A 40 30.61 6.47 -8.55
C ALA A 40 31.64 6.50 -7.41
N PRO A 41 31.73 7.59 -6.65
CA PRO A 41 32.53 7.63 -5.42
C PRO A 41 32.10 6.53 -4.44
N GLN A 42 33.04 5.99 -3.70
CA GLN A 42 32.77 4.92 -2.72
C GLN A 42 31.71 5.35 -1.69
N GLU A 43 31.68 6.62 -1.33
CA GLU A 43 30.69 7.18 -0.38
C GLU A 43 29.24 7.03 -0.87
N GLU A 44 29.00 7.17 -2.16
CA GLU A 44 27.67 7.01 -2.75
C GLU A 44 27.20 5.56 -2.66
N ALA A 45 28.07 4.60 -2.95
CA ALA A 45 27.76 3.18 -2.80
C ALA A 45 27.52 2.80 -1.34
N GLN A 46 28.30 3.36 -0.41
CA GLN A 46 28.13 3.14 1.03
C GLN A 46 26.81 3.74 1.52
N THR A 47 26.47 4.95 1.09
CA THR A 47 25.20 5.62 1.45
C THR A 47 23.99 4.78 1.01
N LEU A 48 24.00 4.27 -0.24
CA LEU A 48 22.92 3.41 -0.72
C LEU A 48 22.83 2.10 0.07
N ALA A 49 23.96 1.44 0.32
CA ALA A 49 23.98 0.21 1.09
C ALA A 49 23.47 0.43 2.52
N GLN A 50 23.90 1.51 3.17
CA GLN A 50 23.48 1.88 4.51
C GLN A 50 21.98 2.17 4.57
N ALA A 51 21.42 2.92 3.60
CA ALA A 51 20.00 3.21 3.54
C ALA A 51 19.13 1.94 3.43
N ILE A 52 19.59 0.95 2.64
CA ILE A 52 18.91 -0.36 2.52
C ILE A 52 18.92 -1.12 3.85
N LEU A 53 20.07 -1.16 4.54
CA LEU A 53 20.21 -1.84 5.82
C LEU A 53 19.36 -1.15 6.90
N GLU A 54 19.43 0.17 7.02
CA GLU A 54 18.66 0.94 7.99
C GLU A 54 17.14 0.77 7.80
N MET A 55 16.67 0.77 6.56
CA MET A 55 15.27 0.49 6.28
C MET A 55 14.86 -0.90 6.82
N LYS A 56 15.70 -1.93 6.62
CA LYS A 56 15.41 -3.30 7.08
C LYS A 56 15.48 -3.45 8.61
N GLU A 57 16.35 -2.70 9.26
CA GLU A 57 16.56 -2.78 10.69
C GLU A 57 15.59 -1.93 11.51
N LYS A 58 15.23 -0.74 11.00
CA LYS A 58 14.49 0.25 11.78
C LYS A 58 13.00 0.27 11.50
N ILE A 59 12.55 -0.23 10.32
CA ILE A 59 11.13 -0.20 9.98
C ILE A 59 10.40 -1.35 10.67
N ILE A 60 9.36 -0.97 11.41
CA ILE A 60 8.44 -1.85 12.12
C ILE A 60 7.01 -1.60 11.66
N LEU A 61 6.08 -2.43 12.07
CA LEU A 61 4.65 -2.16 11.92
C LEU A 61 4.14 -1.42 13.16
N CYS A 62 3.39 -0.35 12.94
CA CYS A 62 2.67 0.34 14.01
C CYS A 62 1.71 -0.62 14.70
N SER A 63 1.80 -0.76 16.02
CA SER A 63 0.94 -1.66 16.81
C SER A 63 -0.56 -1.33 16.70
N VAL A 64 -0.89 -0.07 16.35
CA VAL A 64 -2.27 0.41 16.24
C VAL A 64 -2.84 0.25 14.84
N CYS A 65 -2.18 0.78 13.81
CA CYS A 65 -2.76 0.87 12.46
C CYS A 65 -2.11 -0.07 11.45
N GLN A 66 -1.08 -0.82 11.83
CA GLN A 66 -0.31 -1.72 10.98
C GLN A 66 0.43 -1.02 9.82
N ASN A 67 0.54 0.32 9.84
CA ASN A 67 1.39 1.04 8.88
C ASN A 67 2.87 0.79 9.17
N ILE A 68 3.71 0.91 8.15
CA ILE A 68 5.17 0.92 8.30
C ILE A 68 5.61 2.21 9.00
N THR A 69 6.53 2.08 9.98
CA THR A 69 6.99 3.22 10.78
C THR A 69 8.35 2.91 11.40
N ASP A 70 9.03 3.92 11.90
CA ASP A 70 10.26 3.83 12.72
C ASP A 70 10.01 4.08 14.19
N SER A 71 8.78 4.45 14.57
CA SER A 71 8.33 4.69 15.95
C SER A 71 6.97 4.04 16.19
N ASP A 72 6.68 3.56 17.40
CA ASP A 72 5.42 2.95 17.77
C ASP A 72 4.78 3.64 18.99
N PRO A 73 3.58 4.20 18.85
CA PRO A 73 2.75 4.32 17.64
C PRO A 73 3.37 5.19 16.55
N CYS A 74 2.90 5.02 15.28
CA CYS A 74 3.35 5.88 14.19
C CYS A 74 2.85 7.32 14.37
N ALA A 75 3.49 8.28 13.71
CA ALA A 75 3.16 9.70 13.80
C ALA A 75 1.68 10.02 13.51
N ILE A 76 1.00 9.24 12.64
CA ILE A 76 -0.42 9.42 12.37
C ILE A 76 -1.28 8.98 13.56
N CYS A 77 -0.94 7.86 14.21
CA CYS A 77 -1.70 7.36 15.35
C CYS A 77 -1.43 8.17 16.64
N ASP A 78 -0.28 8.78 16.76
CA ASP A 78 0.14 9.60 17.91
C ASP A 78 -0.37 11.05 17.81
N ASP A 79 -0.84 11.48 16.64
CA ASP A 79 -1.36 12.84 16.43
C ASP A 79 -2.74 13.01 17.07
N GLY A 80 -2.78 13.61 18.25
CA GLY A 80 -4.01 13.91 19.00
C GLY A 80 -4.96 14.94 18.34
N GLN A 81 -4.56 15.55 17.22
CA GLN A 81 -5.43 16.48 16.46
C GLN A 81 -6.27 15.75 15.39
N ARG A 82 -6.02 14.47 15.16
CA ARG A 82 -6.78 13.69 14.20
C ARG A 82 -8.14 13.27 14.75
N ASP A 83 -9.06 13.04 13.84
CA ASP A 83 -10.39 12.53 14.14
C ASP A 83 -10.34 11.02 14.41
N HIS A 84 -10.27 10.64 15.68
CA HIS A 84 -10.22 9.26 16.11
C HIS A 84 -11.53 8.49 15.88
N THR A 85 -12.62 9.19 15.54
CA THR A 85 -13.91 8.55 15.26
C THR A 85 -13.97 7.90 13.87
N LYS A 86 -12.97 8.14 13.01
CA LYS A 86 -12.95 7.66 11.63
C LYS A 86 -11.69 6.86 11.35
N ILE A 87 -11.86 5.69 10.75
CA ILE A 87 -10.74 4.84 10.27
C ILE A 87 -10.90 4.62 8.77
N CYS A 88 -9.87 5.00 8.01
CA CYS A 88 -9.75 4.67 6.59
C CYS A 88 -8.93 3.38 6.43
N VAL A 89 -9.56 2.34 5.91
CA VAL A 89 -8.95 1.03 5.70
C VAL A 89 -8.38 0.97 4.28
N VAL A 90 -7.09 0.73 4.17
CA VAL A 90 -6.33 0.66 2.91
C VAL A 90 -5.67 -0.70 2.74
N GLU A 91 -5.28 -1.05 1.52
CA GLU A 91 -4.62 -2.32 1.21
C GLU A 91 -3.14 -2.28 1.62
N GLU A 92 -2.44 -1.20 1.25
CA GLU A 92 -1.00 -1.08 1.37
C GLU A 92 -0.58 0.24 2.04
N PRO A 93 0.61 0.31 2.66
CA PRO A 93 1.14 1.55 3.25
C PRO A 93 1.25 2.71 2.25
N LEU A 94 1.50 2.43 0.97
CA LEU A 94 1.60 3.45 -0.09
C LEU A 94 0.28 4.17 -0.33
N ASP A 95 -0.86 3.53 -0.06
CA ASP A 95 -2.18 4.13 -0.21
C ASP A 95 -2.37 5.29 0.78
N ILE A 96 -1.83 5.14 2.00
CA ILE A 96 -1.83 6.23 2.99
C ILE A 96 -1.12 7.46 2.44
N LEU A 97 0.05 7.28 1.81
CA LEU A 97 0.80 8.40 1.24
C LEU A 97 0.02 9.11 0.14
N ALA A 98 -0.75 8.36 -0.65
CA ALA A 98 -1.61 8.93 -1.69
C ALA A 98 -2.75 9.76 -1.09
N LEU A 99 -3.41 9.25 -0.04
CA LEU A 99 -4.50 9.94 0.64
C LEU A 99 -4.02 11.16 1.43
N GLU A 100 -2.90 11.05 2.16
CA GLU A 100 -2.32 12.16 2.94
C GLU A 100 -1.90 13.33 2.05
N ARG A 101 -1.41 13.09 0.84
CA ARG A 101 -1.06 14.17 -0.11
C ARG A 101 -2.23 15.07 -0.47
N THR A 102 -3.47 14.59 -0.35
CA THR A 102 -4.66 15.42 -0.61
C THR A 102 -4.90 16.46 0.48
N GLY A 103 -4.41 16.23 1.69
CA GLY A 103 -4.66 17.04 2.87
C GLY A 103 -6.12 17.06 3.35
N SER A 104 -7.02 16.35 2.69
CA SER A 104 -8.47 16.39 2.92
C SER A 104 -8.94 15.44 4.01
N TYR A 105 -8.21 14.37 4.28
CA TYR A 105 -8.55 13.38 5.32
C TYR A 105 -7.79 13.66 6.61
N LYS A 106 -8.53 13.72 7.72
CA LYS A 106 -7.95 13.99 9.05
C LYS A 106 -8.23 12.86 10.06
N GLY A 107 -8.77 11.74 9.61
CA GLY A 107 -8.98 10.56 10.46
C GLY A 107 -7.74 9.66 10.56
N LEU A 108 -7.93 8.51 11.18
CA LEU A 108 -6.92 7.48 11.32
C LEU A 108 -6.95 6.48 10.15
N TYR A 109 -5.90 5.68 10.02
CA TYR A 109 -5.81 4.63 9.00
C TYR A 109 -5.73 3.24 9.62
N HIS A 110 -5.95 2.23 8.80
CA HIS A 110 -5.59 0.84 9.06
C HIS A 110 -5.13 0.17 7.77
N VAL A 111 -3.97 -0.47 7.81
CA VAL A 111 -3.37 -1.16 6.66
C VAL A 111 -3.65 -2.65 6.77
N LEU A 112 -4.19 -3.23 5.70
CA LEU A 112 -4.50 -4.67 5.65
C LEU A 112 -3.29 -5.52 5.25
N HIS A 113 -2.30 -4.93 4.59
CA HIS A 113 -1.16 -5.62 3.94
C HIS A 113 -1.59 -6.61 2.87
N GLY A 114 -2.54 -6.22 2.03
CA GLY A 114 -3.04 -6.98 0.89
C GLY A 114 -4.56 -7.00 0.79
N VAL A 115 -5.04 -7.92 -0.03
CA VAL A 115 -6.46 -8.17 -0.31
C VAL A 115 -6.75 -9.67 -0.29
N ILE A 116 -8.01 -10.03 -0.10
CA ILE A 116 -8.47 -11.41 -0.25
C ILE A 116 -8.33 -11.80 -1.73
N SER A 117 -7.43 -12.72 -2.02
CA SER A 117 -7.17 -13.24 -3.37
C SER A 117 -7.08 -14.77 -3.33
N PRO A 118 -8.19 -15.49 -3.57
CA PRO A 118 -8.17 -16.95 -3.58
C PRO A 118 -7.25 -17.55 -4.65
N MET A 119 -7.04 -16.81 -5.76
CA MET A 119 -6.15 -17.24 -6.85
C MET A 119 -4.68 -17.23 -6.41
N ASP A 120 -4.31 -16.32 -5.50
CA ASP A 120 -2.97 -16.20 -4.94
C ASP A 120 -2.85 -16.94 -3.60
N GLY A 121 -3.92 -17.60 -3.15
CA GLY A 121 -3.97 -18.32 -1.88
C GLY A 121 -4.05 -17.39 -0.64
N ILE A 122 -4.39 -16.12 -0.83
CA ILE A 122 -4.49 -15.13 0.25
C ILE A 122 -5.91 -15.12 0.80
N GLY A 123 -6.07 -15.60 2.02
CA GLY A 123 -7.33 -15.53 2.78
C GLY A 123 -7.34 -14.39 3.80
N PRO A 124 -8.44 -14.25 4.54
CA PRO A 124 -8.57 -13.20 5.55
C PRO A 124 -7.57 -13.32 6.71
N ASP A 125 -7.04 -14.51 6.96
CA ASP A 125 -6.11 -14.77 8.06
C ASP A 125 -4.68 -14.28 7.76
N GLU A 126 -4.32 -14.11 6.50
CA GLU A 126 -3.07 -13.53 6.05
C GLU A 126 -3.08 -11.99 6.13
N LEU A 127 -4.28 -11.39 6.25
CA LEU A 127 -4.47 -9.94 6.31
C LEU A 127 -4.57 -9.44 7.77
N LYS A 128 -4.34 -8.14 7.98
CA LYS A 128 -4.46 -7.48 9.29
C LYS A 128 -5.91 -7.18 9.69
N VAL A 129 -6.81 -8.12 9.41
CA VAL A 129 -8.25 -8.02 9.73
C VAL A 129 -8.51 -8.17 11.23
N ARG A 130 -7.79 -9.07 11.92
CA ARG A 130 -7.96 -9.29 13.37
C ARG A 130 -7.59 -8.04 14.16
N GLU A 131 -6.52 -7.38 13.76
CA GLU A 131 -6.03 -6.13 14.36
C GLU A 131 -7.04 -4.98 14.12
N LEU A 132 -7.64 -4.88 12.93
CA LEU A 132 -8.74 -3.95 12.66
C LEU A 132 -9.92 -4.19 13.61
N LEU A 133 -10.42 -5.42 13.67
CA LEU A 133 -11.55 -5.76 14.51
C LEU A 133 -11.26 -5.54 16.01
N ALA A 134 -10.02 -5.74 16.45
CA ALA A 134 -9.61 -5.45 17.82
C ALA A 134 -9.74 -3.96 18.15
N ARG A 135 -9.38 -3.05 17.21
CA ARG A 135 -9.54 -1.60 17.35
C ARG A 135 -11.01 -1.16 17.42
N LEU A 136 -11.90 -1.90 16.77
CA LEU A 136 -13.33 -1.58 16.70
C LEU A 136 -14.14 -2.08 17.90
N LYS A 137 -13.50 -2.81 18.84
CA LYS A 137 -14.19 -3.39 20.01
C LYS A 137 -14.50 -2.38 21.09
N SER A 138 -13.83 -1.23 21.15
CA SER A 138 -14.13 -0.16 22.11
C SER A 138 -15.43 0.55 21.70
N PRO A 139 -16.55 0.37 22.44
CA PRO A 139 -17.84 0.94 22.03
C PRO A 139 -17.77 2.46 21.98
N GLY A 140 -18.19 3.03 20.85
CA GLY A 140 -18.38 4.48 20.71
C GLY A 140 -17.13 5.28 20.32
N GLU A 141 -15.94 4.72 20.33
CA GLU A 141 -14.73 5.41 19.87
C GLU A 141 -14.74 5.59 18.34
N VAL A 142 -14.96 4.52 17.60
CA VAL A 142 -15.03 4.57 16.13
C VAL A 142 -16.48 4.61 15.67
N GLN A 143 -16.82 5.62 14.90
CA GLN A 143 -18.17 5.82 14.35
C GLN A 143 -18.27 5.49 12.87
N GLU A 144 -17.16 5.60 12.14
CA GLU A 144 -17.11 5.37 10.72
C GLU A 144 -15.85 4.62 10.31
N VAL A 145 -16.03 3.58 9.48
CA VAL A 145 -14.96 2.90 8.76
C VAL A 145 -15.14 3.15 7.28
N ILE A 146 -14.12 3.76 6.66
CA ILE A 146 -14.11 4.09 5.23
C ILE A 146 -13.30 3.00 4.52
N MET A 147 -13.94 2.25 3.63
CA MET A 147 -13.27 1.27 2.80
C MET A 147 -12.59 1.97 1.62
N ALA A 148 -11.26 1.99 1.65
CA ALA A 148 -10.41 2.58 0.61
C ALA A 148 -9.56 1.51 -0.08
N THR A 149 -10.11 0.30 -0.24
CA THR A 149 -9.53 -0.73 -1.08
C THR A 149 -9.66 -0.37 -2.57
N ASN A 150 -8.78 -0.88 -3.40
CA ASN A 150 -8.79 -0.62 -4.83
C ASN A 150 -10.12 -1.05 -5.47
N PRO A 151 -10.59 -0.34 -6.51
CA PRO A 151 -11.86 -0.65 -7.19
C PRO A 151 -11.74 -1.80 -8.20
N ASN A 152 -10.98 -2.85 -7.84
CA ASN A 152 -10.85 -4.10 -8.57
C ASN A 152 -11.65 -5.23 -7.88
N LEU A 153 -11.66 -6.43 -8.46
CA LEU A 153 -12.45 -7.56 -7.97
C LEU A 153 -12.06 -7.98 -6.55
N GLU A 154 -10.76 -8.06 -6.28
CA GLU A 154 -10.19 -8.48 -4.99
C GLU A 154 -10.46 -7.43 -3.90
N GLY A 155 -10.26 -6.14 -4.21
CA GLY A 155 -10.56 -5.04 -3.29
C GLY A 155 -12.05 -4.93 -2.98
N GLU A 156 -12.93 -5.22 -3.97
CA GLU A 156 -14.39 -5.32 -3.76
C GLU A 156 -14.75 -6.46 -2.81
N ALA A 157 -14.22 -7.66 -3.07
CA ALA A 157 -14.46 -8.84 -2.24
C ALA A 157 -14.01 -8.59 -0.81
N THR A 158 -12.83 -7.97 -0.64
CA THR A 158 -12.26 -7.61 0.66
C THR A 158 -13.15 -6.61 1.39
N ALA A 159 -13.59 -5.54 0.72
CA ALA A 159 -14.50 -4.55 1.32
C ALA A 159 -15.85 -5.18 1.73
N MET A 160 -16.42 -6.04 0.91
CA MET A 160 -17.66 -6.75 1.24
C MET A 160 -17.48 -7.68 2.45
N TYR A 161 -16.37 -8.39 2.52
CA TYR A 161 -16.04 -9.26 3.64
C TYR A 161 -15.93 -8.45 4.94
N LEU A 162 -15.14 -7.37 4.93
CA LEU A 162 -14.99 -6.49 6.10
C LEU A 162 -16.30 -5.85 6.52
N THR A 163 -17.12 -5.40 5.56
CA THR A 163 -18.42 -4.80 5.84
C THR A 163 -19.33 -5.78 6.61
N ARG A 164 -19.36 -7.06 6.25
CA ARG A 164 -20.13 -8.09 6.96
C ARG A 164 -19.67 -8.29 8.40
N LEU A 165 -18.38 -8.13 8.68
CA LEU A 165 -17.82 -8.24 10.03
C LEU A 165 -18.05 -6.99 10.87
N ILE A 166 -18.05 -5.81 10.26
CA ILE A 166 -18.11 -4.51 10.95
C ILE A 166 -19.56 -4.06 11.17
N ALA A 167 -20.47 -4.30 10.22
CA ALA A 167 -21.86 -3.87 10.31
C ALA A 167 -22.57 -4.30 11.62
N PRO A 168 -22.38 -5.53 12.14
CA PRO A 168 -22.99 -5.95 13.40
C PRO A 168 -22.51 -5.15 14.62
N LEU A 169 -21.39 -4.43 14.52
CA LEU A 169 -20.86 -3.61 15.61
C LEU A 169 -21.56 -2.24 15.71
N GLY A 170 -22.50 -1.94 14.80
CA GLY A 170 -23.20 -0.65 14.74
C GLY A 170 -22.37 0.51 14.20
N ILE A 171 -21.23 0.23 13.60
CA ILE A 171 -20.32 1.22 13.02
C ILE A 171 -20.74 1.48 11.57
N ARG A 172 -20.80 2.75 11.18
CA ARG A 172 -21.08 3.13 9.79
C ARG A 172 -19.93 2.71 8.89
N VAL A 173 -20.24 1.94 7.85
CA VAL A 173 -19.25 1.57 6.82
C VAL A 173 -19.56 2.38 5.58
N THR A 174 -18.56 3.13 5.11
CA THR A 174 -18.63 3.93 3.88
C THR A 174 -17.54 3.46 2.90
N ARG A 175 -17.58 3.98 1.70
CA ARG A 175 -16.62 3.68 0.65
C ARG A 175 -16.23 4.95 -0.10
N LEU A 176 -15.00 4.96 -0.64
CA LEU A 176 -14.59 6.06 -1.53
C LEU A 176 -15.55 6.14 -2.73
N ALA A 177 -15.88 7.37 -3.11
CA ALA A 177 -16.71 7.63 -4.28
C ALA A 177 -16.09 7.03 -5.54
N ARG A 178 -16.95 6.55 -6.44
CA ARG A 178 -16.57 5.98 -7.73
C ARG A 178 -17.21 6.76 -8.83
N GLY A 179 -16.57 6.76 -10.00
CA GLY A 179 -17.11 7.42 -11.16
C GLY A 179 -16.01 7.99 -12.04
N LEU A 180 -16.41 8.96 -12.86
CA LEU A 180 -15.50 9.62 -13.80
C LEU A 180 -14.44 10.44 -13.05
N PRO A 181 -13.15 10.28 -13.39
CA PRO A 181 -12.12 11.13 -12.84
C PRO A 181 -12.27 12.57 -13.37
N VAL A 182 -11.90 13.55 -12.54
CA VAL A 182 -11.94 14.96 -12.92
C VAL A 182 -11.00 15.22 -14.11
N GLY A 183 -11.52 15.85 -15.15
CA GLY A 183 -10.76 16.17 -16.37
C GLY A 183 -10.75 15.06 -17.42
N ALA A 184 -11.43 13.95 -17.19
CA ALA A 184 -11.62 12.93 -18.22
C ALA A 184 -12.85 13.23 -19.10
N ASP A 185 -12.72 12.95 -20.40
CA ASP A 185 -13.84 13.02 -21.32
C ASP A 185 -14.74 11.79 -21.21
N LEU A 186 -16.05 12.01 -21.23
CA LEU A 186 -17.05 10.97 -21.04
C LEU A 186 -16.94 9.84 -22.09
N GLU A 187 -16.57 10.18 -23.33
CA GLU A 187 -16.50 9.25 -24.46
C GLU A 187 -15.37 8.21 -24.34
N TYR A 188 -14.35 8.47 -23.49
CA TYR A 188 -13.24 7.53 -23.27
C TYR A 188 -13.42 6.65 -22.04
N ALA A 189 -14.50 6.84 -21.27
CA ALA A 189 -14.78 6.03 -20.12
C ALA A 189 -15.35 4.67 -20.52
N ASP A 190 -14.91 3.62 -19.85
CA ASP A 190 -15.47 2.28 -20.04
C ASP A 190 -16.89 2.15 -19.45
N ASP A 191 -17.63 1.14 -19.92
CA ASP A 191 -19.02 0.92 -19.54
C ASP A 191 -19.21 0.73 -18.02
N VAL A 192 -18.25 0.11 -17.34
CA VAL A 192 -18.31 -0.12 -15.89
C VAL A 192 -18.17 1.19 -15.14
N THR A 193 -17.21 2.03 -15.55
CA THR A 193 -16.99 3.37 -14.98
C THR A 193 -18.23 4.26 -15.19
N LEU A 194 -18.84 4.26 -16.38
CA LEU A 194 -20.05 5.00 -16.67
C LEU A 194 -21.24 4.51 -15.83
N THR A 195 -21.41 3.20 -15.71
CA THR A 195 -22.45 2.60 -14.87
C THR A 195 -22.30 3.04 -13.43
N ARG A 196 -21.08 2.97 -12.86
CA ARG A 196 -20.81 3.40 -11.49
C ARG A 196 -21.03 4.89 -11.27
N ALA A 197 -20.68 5.72 -12.26
CA ALA A 197 -20.93 7.16 -12.22
C ALA A 197 -22.44 7.47 -12.18
N LEU A 198 -23.25 6.76 -12.97
CA LEU A 198 -24.70 6.92 -12.98
C LEU A 198 -25.35 6.42 -11.69
N GLU A 199 -24.90 5.30 -11.14
CA GLU A 199 -25.37 4.79 -9.85
C GLU A 199 -25.05 5.75 -8.70
N GLY A 200 -23.83 6.32 -8.70
CA GLY A 200 -23.33 7.24 -7.66
C GLY A 200 -23.67 8.72 -7.89
N ARG A 201 -24.54 9.06 -8.85
CA ARG A 201 -24.91 10.46 -9.14
C ARG A 201 -25.49 11.17 -7.93
N GLN A 202 -25.13 12.43 -7.76
CA GLN A 202 -25.59 13.30 -6.67
C GLN A 202 -26.49 14.40 -7.20
N GLU A 203 -27.43 14.86 -6.36
CA GLU A 203 -28.21 16.07 -6.62
C GLU A 203 -27.32 17.31 -6.52
N VAL A 204 -27.51 18.29 -7.40
CA VAL A 204 -26.80 19.57 -7.45
C VAL A 204 -27.72 20.74 -7.17
#